data_99b1001b345b13bc196af0ded2daff0a
#
_entry.id   99b1001b345b13bc196af0ded2daff0a
#
_cell.length_a   1.000
_cell.length_b   1.000
_cell.length_c   1.000
_cell.angle_alpha   90.00
_cell.angle_beta   90.00
_cell.angle_gamma   90.00
#
_symmetry.space_group_name_H-M   'P 1'
#
loop_
_entity.id
_entity.type
_entity.pdbx_description
1 polymer ?
#
loop_
_entity_poly.entity_id
_entity_poly.type
_entity_poly.pdbx_seq_one_letter_code
_entity_poly.pdbx_strand_id
1 'polypeptide(L)'
;MKTAFVCDSTLQVNEEFCKNYPLSIVPLEVRLDDELYEDNVTITPEEFYKKINSGMKPSTSQPSVGKILEVYENLKAQGFERIVAFTVTSKLSGTYSSFTQASELIEGIDIKIIDTLQVARIVGCAVEKIIKDFSNGNLAYENIEDECHKLLKQQNILVTIENMDFLYAGGRLTKTQFLLSNLLNILPIITIKDGILDVSGKHRGMSKVLTKICEEIKEKDPKSLIILYTTDDLLKKAQDVVAKTFGNIETETIIISPVIGTHGGPRAVGIGYLEYEK
;
A
#
# COMPACT_ATOMS: atom_id res chain seq x y z
N MET A 1 -16.69 -20.96 -13.38
CA MET A 1 -16.20 -19.77 -14.11
C MET A 1 -14.77 -19.52 -13.66
N LYS A 2 -13.85 -19.40 -14.62
CA LYS A 2 -12.43 -19.17 -14.37
C LYS A 2 -12.21 -17.70 -13.96
N THR A 3 -11.67 -17.47 -12.76
CA THR A 3 -11.49 -16.12 -12.19
C THR A 3 -10.02 -15.75 -12.14
N ALA A 4 -9.66 -14.54 -12.59
CA ALA A 4 -8.37 -13.91 -12.41
C ALA A 4 -8.46 -12.75 -11.41
N PHE A 5 -7.30 -12.36 -10.89
CA PHE A 5 -7.19 -11.24 -9.98
C PHE A 5 -6.25 -10.18 -10.55
N VAL A 6 -6.53 -8.92 -10.26
CA VAL A 6 -5.70 -7.78 -10.66
C VAL A 6 -5.54 -6.87 -9.45
N CYS A 7 -4.36 -6.29 -9.27
CA CYS A 7 -4.18 -5.24 -8.28
C CYS A 7 -3.25 -4.15 -8.82
N ASP A 8 -3.26 -2.99 -8.21
CA ASP A 8 -2.26 -1.97 -8.49
C ASP A 8 -0.98 -2.16 -7.65
N SER A 9 0.12 -1.54 -8.05
CA SER A 9 1.44 -1.75 -7.43
C SER A 9 1.57 -1.20 -6.01
N THR A 10 0.69 -0.26 -5.59
CA THR A 10 0.74 0.29 -4.23
C THR A 10 0.46 -0.75 -3.16
N LEU A 11 -0.22 -1.86 -3.53
CA LEU A 11 -0.58 -2.93 -2.61
C LEU A 11 0.62 -3.79 -2.22
N GLN A 12 1.74 -3.69 -2.93
CA GLN A 12 2.99 -4.40 -2.65
C GLN A 12 2.77 -5.90 -2.37
N VAL A 13 1.98 -6.56 -3.22
CA VAL A 13 1.78 -8.02 -3.16
C VAL A 13 3.11 -8.73 -3.38
N ASN A 14 3.30 -9.86 -2.70
CA ASN A 14 4.52 -10.66 -2.84
C ASN A 14 4.64 -11.22 -4.27
N GLU A 15 5.78 -10.98 -4.93
CA GLU A 15 6.04 -11.44 -6.31
C GLU A 15 6.00 -12.97 -6.45
N GLU A 16 6.45 -13.70 -5.44
CA GLU A 16 6.38 -15.16 -5.44
C GLU A 16 4.92 -15.64 -5.39
N PHE A 17 4.06 -14.91 -4.70
CA PHE A 17 2.62 -15.17 -4.69
C PHE A 17 2.03 -15.05 -6.10
N CYS A 18 2.40 -14.04 -6.85
CA CYS A 18 1.92 -13.83 -8.23
C CYS A 18 2.31 -14.97 -9.19
N LYS A 19 3.39 -15.72 -8.91
CA LYS A 19 3.79 -16.88 -9.72
C LYS A 19 2.90 -18.10 -9.50
N ASN A 20 2.26 -18.18 -8.34
CA ASN A 20 1.45 -19.35 -7.94
C ASN A 20 -0.05 -19.15 -8.14
N TYR A 21 -0.50 -17.90 -8.33
CA TYR A 21 -1.90 -17.53 -8.46
C TYR A 21 -2.14 -16.63 -9.69
N PRO A 22 -3.32 -16.66 -10.31
CA PRO A 22 -3.64 -15.83 -11.47
C PRO A 22 -3.87 -14.36 -11.06
N LEU A 23 -2.80 -13.72 -10.56
CA LEU A 23 -2.79 -12.33 -10.12
C LEU A 23 -1.86 -11.51 -11.01
N SER A 24 -2.40 -10.45 -11.60
CA SER A 24 -1.66 -9.46 -12.39
C SER A 24 -1.51 -8.15 -11.60
N ILE A 25 -0.34 -7.54 -11.64
CA ILE A 25 -0.07 -6.23 -11.03
C ILE A 25 -0.04 -5.17 -12.13
N VAL A 26 -0.82 -4.10 -11.97
CA VAL A 26 -0.78 -2.92 -12.83
C VAL A 26 0.05 -1.85 -12.13
N PRO A 27 1.25 -1.52 -12.65
CA PRO A 27 2.10 -0.52 -12.03
C PRO A 27 1.53 0.89 -12.19
N LEU A 28 1.62 1.68 -11.10
CA LEU A 28 1.45 3.12 -11.18
C LEU A 28 2.73 3.73 -11.78
N GLU A 29 2.61 4.98 -12.24
CA GLU A 29 3.73 5.71 -12.80
C GLU A 29 4.40 6.60 -11.73
N VAL A 30 5.72 6.65 -11.77
CA VAL A 30 6.57 7.54 -10.98
C VAL A 30 7.36 8.41 -11.94
N ARG A 31 7.27 9.72 -11.77
CA ARG A 31 8.06 10.69 -12.51
C ARG A 31 9.12 11.29 -11.60
N LEU A 32 10.35 11.32 -12.06
CA LEU A 32 11.47 11.99 -11.41
C LEU A 32 11.97 13.08 -12.36
N ASP A 33 11.68 14.35 -12.07
CA ASP A 33 11.82 15.47 -13.01
C ASP A 33 11.14 15.15 -14.36
N ASP A 34 11.90 14.97 -15.44
CA ASP A 34 11.38 14.64 -16.78
C ASP A 34 11.39 13.13 -17.10
N GLU A 35 11.96 12.28 -16.23
CA GLU A 35 12.05 10.83 -16.42
C GLU A 35 10.80 10.13 -15.90
N LEU A 36 10.22 9.24 -16.72
CA LEU A 36 9.02 8.46 -16.36
C LEU A 36 9.38 7.00 -16.11
N TYR A 37 8.86 6.46 -15.02
CA TYR A 37 9.10 5.09 -14.57
C TYR A 37 7.79 4.40 -14.19
N GLU A 38 7.81 3.07 -14.24
CA GLU A 38 6.78 2.19 -13.69
C GLU A 38 7.23 1.66 -12.33
N ASP A 39 6.37 1.83 -11.32
CA ASP A 39 6.62 1.45 -9.93
C ASP A 39 7.01 -0.03 -9.79
N ASN A 40 8.21 -0.31 -9.26
CA ASN A 40 8.81 -1.64 -9.12
C ASN A 40 9.02 -2.44 -10.43
N VAL A 41 8.88 -1.80 -11.60
CA VAL A 41 9.12 -2.44 -12.90
C VAL A 41 10.34 -1.84 -13.58
N THR A 42 10.36 -0.52 -13.80
CA THR A 42 11.46 0.18 -14.46
C THR A 42 12.30 1.03 -13.51
N ILE A 43 11.93 1.07 -12.24
CA ILE A 43 12.71 1.67 -11.15
C ILE A 43 12.54 0.84 -9.87
N THR A 44 13.65 0.48 -9.23
CA THR A 44 13.62 -0.18 -7.91
C THR A 44 13.49 0.86 -6.79
N PRO A 45 13.07 0.47 -5.58
CA PRO A 45 13.06 1.36 -4.43
C PRO A 45 14.44 1.97 -4.13
N GLU A 46 15.50 1.19 -4.20
CA GLU A 46 16.88 1.65 -3.94
C GLU A 46 17.31 2.73 -4.94
N GLU A 47 17.05 2.52 -6.23
CA GLU A 47 17.33 3.50 -7.28
C GLU A 47 16.51 4.78 -7.09
N PHE A 48 15.22 4.63 -6.75
CA PHE A 48 14.33 5.74 -6.49
C PHE A 48 14.84 6.60 -5.32
N TYR A 49 15.12 5.99 -4.15
CA TYR A 49 15.60 6.74 -2.99
C TYR A 49 16.97 7.37 -3.24
N LYS A 50 17.85 6.75 -4.01
CA LYS A 50 19.12 7.35 -4.45
C LYS A 50 18.89 8.62 -5.29
N LYS A 51 17.95 8.57 -6.25
CA LYS A 51 17.62 9.68 -7.13
C LYS A 51 16.98 10.86 -6.36
N ILE A 52 15.99 10.62 -5.49
CA ILE A 52 15.37 11.71 -4.72
C ILE A 52 16.35 12.31 -3.69
N ASN A 53 17.25 11.52 -3.11
CA ASN A 53 18.32 12.04 -2.23
C ASN A 53 19.35 12.88 -2.99
N SER A 54 19.49 12.72 -4.31
CA SER A 54 20.31 13.61 -5.15
C SER A 54 19.60 14.90 -5.55
N GLY A 55 18.33 15.10 -5.15
CA GLY A 55 17.56 16.32 -5.35
C GLY A 55 16.54 16.28 -6.49
N MET A 56 16.35 15.11 -7.15
CA MET A 56 15.28 14.96 -8.16
C MET A 56 13.90 15.04 -7.50
N LYS A 57 12.96 15.69 -8.19
CA LYS A 57 11.60 15.92 -7.66
C LYS A 57 10.65 14.82 -8.11
N PRO A 58 10.10 14.05 -7.18
CA PRO A 58 9.18 12.98 -7.51
C PRO A 58 7.73 13.47 -7.66
N SER A 59 6.99 12.83 -8.55
CA SER A 59 5.53 12.90 -8.65
C SER A 59 4.98 11.56 -9.14
N THR A 60 3.68 11.34 -9.00
CA THR A 60 3.03 10.08 -9.43
C THR A 60 1.81 10.34 -10.28
N SER A 61 1.48 9.38 -11.15
CA SER A 61 0.18 9.29 -11.80
C SER A 61 -0.42 7.88 -11.63
N GLN A 62 -1.74 7.84 -11.69
CA GLN A 62 -2.48 6.59 -11.77
C GLN A 62 -2.18 5.86 -13.08
N PRO A 63 -2.36 4.54 -13.17
CA PRO A 63 -2.23 3.81 -14.43
C PRO A 63 -3.19 4.37 -15.48
N SER A 64 -2.76 4.42 -16.73
CA SER A 64 -3.65 4.82 -17.82
C SER A 64 -4.75 3.78 -18.02
N VAL A 65 -5.94 4.24 -18.43
CA VAL A 65 -7.08 3.36 -18.78
C VAL A 65 -6.68 2.32 -19.84
N GLY A 66 -5.90 2.74 -20.84
CA GLY A 66 -5.42 1.83 -21.89
C GLY A 66 -4.55 0.69 -21.38
N LYS A 67 -3.66 0.96 -20.42
CA LYS A 67 -2.81 -0.06 -19.80
C LYS A 67 -3.61 -1.09 -18.99
N ILE A 68 -4.63 -0.63 -18.26
CA ILE A 68 -5.52 -1.51 -17.50
C ILE A 68 -6.36 -2.36 -18.45
N LEU A 69 -6.89 -1.73 -19.50
CA LEU A 69 -7.69 -2.41 -20.54
C LEU A 69 -6.88 -3.53 -21.21
N GLU A 70 -5.60 -3.29 -21.55
CA GLU A 70 -4.71 -4.30 -22.10
C GLU A 70 -4.57 -5.52 -21.18
N VAL A 71 -4.45 -5.30 -19.85
CA VAL A 71 -4.42 -6.40 -18.87
C VAL A 71 -5.73 -7.18 -18.87
N TYR A 72 -6.88 -6.51 -18.90
CA TYR A 72 -8.19 -7.16 -18.93
C TYR A 72 -8.39 -7.97 -20.22
N GLU A 73 -8.02 -7.41 -21.38
CA GLU A 73 -8.09 -8.09 -22.67
C GLU A 73 -7.19 -9.33 -22.72
N ASN A 74 -5.97 -9.24 -22.18
CA ASN A 74 -5.06 -10.36 -22.11
C ASN A 74 -5.61 -11.49 -21.22
N LEU A 75 -6.20 -11.16 -20.07
CA LEU A 75 -6.84 -12.15 -19.19
C LEU A 75 -8.05 -12.81 -19.85
N LYS A 76 -8.90 -12.04 -20.54
CA LYS A 76 -10.02 -12.55 -21.31
C LYS A 76 -9.56 -13.50 -22.43
N ALA A 77 -8.48 -13.14 -23.16
CA ALA A 77 -7.90 -13.99 -24.21
C ALA A 77 -7.33 -15.31 -23.65
N GLN A 78 -6.90 -15.35 -22.39
CA GLN A 78 -6.49 -16.56 -21.66
C GLN A 78 -7.68 -17.41 -21.16
N GLY A 79 -8.91 -17.01 -21.48
CA GLY A 79 -10.13 -17.73 -21.13
C GLY A 79 -10.63 -17.51 -19.69
N PHE A 80 -10.22 -16.41 -19.05
CA PHE A 80 -10.87 -15.99 -17.83
C PHE A 80 -12.23 -15.38 -18.13
N GLU A 81 -13.21 -15.71 -17.32
CA GLU A 81 -14.61 -15.26 -17.44
C GLU A 81 -14.94 -14.18 -16.40
N ARG A 82 -14.11 -14.08 -15.34
CA ARG A 82 -14.26 -13.12 -14.25
C ARG A 82 -12.90 -12.51 -13.87
N ILE A 83 -12.92 -11.23 -13.51
CA ILE A 83 -11.79 -10.52 -12.92
C ILE A 83 -12.24 -9.88 -11.61
N VAL A 84 -11.44 -10.03 -10.55
CA VAL A 84 -11.58 -9.25 -9.33
C VAL A 84 -10.36 -8.34 -9.22
N ALA A 85 -10.59 -7.03 -9.25
CA ALA A 85 -9.55 -6.02 -9.18
C ALA A 85 -9.56 -5.31 -7.82
N PHE A 86 -8.39 -5.20 -7.18
CA PHE A 86 -8.21 -4.49 -5.91
C PHE A 86 -7.38 -3.24 -6.15
N THR A 87 -7.85 -2.11 -5.66
CA THR A 87 -7.17 -0.83 -5.85
C THR A 87 -6.87 -0.13 -4.54
N VAL A 88 -5.80 0.66 -4.54
CA VAL A 88 -5.57 1.65 -3.48
C VAL A 88 -6.82 2.51 -3.28
N THR A 89 -6.98 3.04 -2.06
CA THR A 89 -8.10 3.92 -1.72
C THR A 89 -8.36 5.00 -2.77
N SER A 90 -9.60 5.11 -3.21
CA SER A 90 -10.08 6.14 -4.15
C SER A 90 -9.95 7.57 -3.59
N LYS A 91 -9.77 7.70 -2.27
CA LYS A 91 -9.61 8.99 -1.59
C LYS A 91 -8.22 9.59 -1.75
N LEU A 92 -7.20 8.76 -2.07
CA LEU A 92 -5.81 9.20 -2.23
C LEU A 92 -5.30 9.09 -3.68
N SER A 93 -5.99 8.33 -4.54
CA SER A 93 -5.59 8.10 -5.92
C SER A 93 -6.78 7.97 -6.86
N GLY A 94 -6.61 8.39 -8.11
CA GLY A 94 -7.58 8.14 -9.19
C GLY A 94 -7.54 6.71 -9.75
N THR A 95 -6.72 5.81 -9.20
CA THR A 95 -6.55 4.44 -9.69
C THR A 95 -7.87 3.68 -9.78
N TYR A 96 -8.71 3.73 -8.75
CA TYR A 96 -10.05 3.13 -8.76
C TYR A 96 -10.87 3.59 -9.98
N SER A 97 -10.86 4.90 -10.26
CA SER A 97 -11.58 5.46 -11.41
C SER A 97 -11.01 4.98 -12.75
N SER A 98 -9.67 4.86 -12.88
CA SER A 98 -9.05 4.31 -14.10
C SER A 98 -9.44 2.85 -14.32
N PHE A 99 -9.47 2.02 -13.27
CA PHE A 99 -9.91 0.62 -13.33
C PHE A 99 -11.38 0.50 -13.74
N THR A 100 -12.24 1.36 -13.17
CA THR A 100 -13.67 1.42 -13.53
C THR A 100 -13.87 1.80 -14.99
N GLN A 101 -13.20 2.86 -15.46
CA GLN A 101 -13.29 3.28 -16.86
C GLN A 101 -12.80 2.19 -17.83
N ALA A 102 -11.72 1.47 -17.47
CA ALA A 102 -11.25 0.35 -18.30
C ALA A 102 -12.27 -0.80 -18.35
N SER A 103 -12.97 -1.08 -17.25
CA SER A 103 -14.00 -2.14 -17.22
C SER A 103 -15.22 -1.82 -18.07
N GLU A 104 -15.53 -0.54 -18.28
CA GLU A 104 -16.63 -0.08 -19.14
C GLU A 104 -16.31 -0.20 -20.64
N LEU A 105 -15.02 -0.36 -21.00
CA LEU A 105 -14.56 -0.46 -22.39
C LEU A 105 -14.44 -1.90 -22.92
N ILE A 106 -14.61 -2.89 -22.04
CA ILE A 106 -14.52 -4.31 -22.42
C ILE A 106 -15.83 -5.04 -22.17
N GLU A 107 -16.28 -5.83 -23.14
CA GLU A 107 -17.49 -6.64 -23.02
C GLU A 107 -17.16 -8.13 -22.83
N GLY A 108 -18.13 -8.92 -22.39
CA GLY A 108 -18.04 -10.40 -22.34
C GLY A 108 -17.10 -10.97 -21.28
N ILE A 109 -16.80 -10.19 -20.24
CA ILE A 109 -16.13 -10.63 -19.02
C ILE A 109 -16.73 -9.90 -17.82
N ASP A 110 -16.94 -10.60 -16.71
CA ASP A 110 -17.46 -10.01 -15.47
C ASP A 110 -16.32 -9.42 -14.64
N ILE A 111 -16.35 -8.11 -14.38
CA ILE A 111 -15.27 -7.41 -13.66
C ILE A 111 -15.83 -6.75 -12.40
N LYS A 112 -15.33 -7.21 -11.25
CA LYS A 112 -15.60 -6.60 -9.94
C LYS A 112 -14.38 -5.78 -9.53
N ILE A 113 -14.57 -4.50 -9.20
CA ILE A 113 -13.51 -3.61 -8.72
C ILE A 113 -13.77 -3.23 -7.28
N ILE A 114 -12.80 -3.46 -6.42
CA ILE A 114 -12.88 -3.26 -4.97
C ILE A 114 -11.99 -2.08 -4.58
N ASP A 115 -12.60 -1.00 -4.09
CA ASP A 115 -11.89 0.08 -3.41
C ASP A 115 -11.51 -0.40 -2.01
N THR A 116 -10.22 -0.61 -1.76
CA THR A 116 -9.76 -1.15 -0.48
C THR A 116 -9.81 -0.14 0.68
N LEU A 117 -9.98 1.14 0.39
CA LEU A 117 -9.93 2.22 1.38
C LEU A 117 -8.66 2.21 2.24
N GLN A 118 -7.61 1.58 1.74
CA GLN A 118 -6.31 1.38 2.40
C GLN A 118 -5.17 1.49 1.38
N VAL A 119 -3.93 1.34 1.83
CA VAL A 119 -2.72 1.44 1.01
C VAL A 119 -1.61 0.55 1.55
N ALA A 120 -0.63 0.26 0.73
CA ALA A 120 0.61 -0.46 1.07
C ALA A 120 0.43 -1.97 1.35
N ARG A 121 1.52 -2.60 1.78
CA ARG A 121 1.67 -4.05 1.98
C ARG A 121 0.57 -4.70 2.83
N ILE A 122 -0.02 -3.98 3.78
CA ILE A 122 -1.12 -4.54 4.57
C ILE A 122 -2.30 -4.96 3.67
N VAL A 123 -2.59 -4.18 2.62
CA VAL A 123 -3.64 -4.55 1.64
C VAL A 123 -3.22 -5.77 0.85
N GLY A 124 -1.94 -5.84 0.44
CA GLY A 124 -1.40 -7.02 -0.23
C GLY A 124 -1.61 -8.30 0.58
N CYS A 125 -1.41 -8.27 1.91
CA CYS A 125 -1.69 -9.42 2.77
C CYS A 125 -3.17 -9.86 2.74
N ALA A 126 -4.09 -8.90 2.80
CA ALA A 126 -5.53 -9.22 2.71
C ALA A 126 -5.89 -9.81 1.33
N VAL A 127 -5.35 -9.24 0.24
CA VAL A 127 -5.56 -9.74 -1.13
C VAL A 127 -5.00 -11.16 -1.28
N GLU A 128 -3.79 -11.42 -0.80
CA GLU A 128 -3.18 -12.75 -0.82
C GLU A 128 -4.04 -13.78 -0.08
N LYS A 129 -4.54 -13.43 1.11
CA LYS A 129 -5.43 -14.30 1.88
C LYS A 129 -6.74 -14.58 1.14
N ILE A 130 -7.37 -13.56 0.58
CA ILE A 130 -8.61 -13.70 -0.20
C ILE A 130 -8.41 -14.65 -1.38
N ILE A 131 -7.32 -14.47 -2.13
CA ILE A 131 -7.00 -15.31 -3.29
C ILE A 131 -6.74 -16.76 -2.88
N LYS A 132 -6.02 -16.99 -1.77
CA LYS A 132 -5.83 -18.33 -1.21
C LYS A 132 -7.16 -18.98 -0.83
N ASP A 133 -7.99 -18.28 -0.05
CA ASP A 133 -9.27 -18.80 0.43
C ASP A 133 -10.23 -19.08 -0.73
N PHE A 134 -10.27 -18.22 -1.74
CA PHE A 134 -11.04 -18.43 -2.96
C PHE A 134 -10.54 -19.65 -3.75
N SER A 135 -9.22 -19.75 -3.96
CA SER A 135 -8.61 -20.84 -4.74
C SER A 135 -8.78 -22.21 -4.07
N ASN A 136 -8.86 -22.23 -2.75
CA ASN A 136 -9.09 -23.44 -1.94
C ASN A 136 -10.59 -23.78 -1.79
N GLY A 137 -11.50 -22.98 -2.36
CA GLY A 137 -12.95 -23.18 -2.26
C GLY A 137 -13.56 -22.77 -0.91
N ASN A 138 -12.80 -22.07 -0.06
CA ASN A 138 -13.25 -21.60 1.25
C ASN A 138 -13.99 -20.24 1.17
N LEU A 139 -13.92 -19.56 0.04
CA LEU A 139 -14.55 -18.26 -0.19
C LEU A 139 -15.31 -18.28 -1.53
N ALA A 140 -16.58 -17.94 -1.52
CA ALA A 140 -17.38 -17.79 -2.74
C ALA A 140 -17.11 -16.44 -3.42
N TYR A 141 -17.22 -16.38 -4.75
CA TYR A 141 -17.00 -15.17 -5.55
C TYR A 141 -17.85 -13.99 -5.07
N GLU A 142 -19.11 -14.25 -4.74
CA GLU A 142 -20.09 -13.25 -4.30
C GLU A 142 -19.65 -12.56 -2.99
N ASN A 143 -18.90 -13.25 -2.14
CA ASN A 143 -18.49 -12.79 -0.81
C ASN A 143 -17.10 -12.15 -0.77
N ILE A 144 -16.37 -12.10 -1.92
CA ILE A 144 -14.98 -11.58 -1.96
C ILE A 144 -14.89 -10.15 -1.45
N GLU A 145 -15.80 -9.28 -1.86
CA GLU A 145 -15.80 -7.87 -1.48
C GLU A 145 -16.06 -7.68 0.02
N ASP A 146 -17.07 -8.37 0.56
CA ASP A 146 -17.40 -8.31 1.97
C ASP A 146 -16.27 -8.85 2.85
N GLU A 147 -15.65 -9.97 2.45
CA GLU A 147 -14.50 -10.53 3.18
C GLU A 147 -13.27 -9.61 3.07
N CYS A 148 -13.05 -8.98 1.92
CA CYS A 148 -12.00 -7.97 1.76
C CYS A 148 -12.18 -6.84 2.76
N HIS A 149 -13.33 -6.22 2.79
CA HIS A 149 -13.60 -5.12 3.72
C HIS A 149 -13.58 -5.57 5.20
N LYS A 150 -13.94 -6.81 5.49
CA LYS A 150 -13.83 -7.38 6.83
C LYS A 150 -12.38 -7.54 7.27
N LEU A 151 -11.51 -8.11 6.43
CA LEU A 151 -10.08 -8.24 6.70
C LEU A 151 -9.41 -6.88 6.87
N LEU A 152 -9.74 -5.91 6.00
CA LEU A 152 -9.19 -4.56 6.05
C LEU A 152 -9.56 -3.79 7.33
N LYS A 153 -10.65 -4.16 8.03
CA LYS A 153 -10.99 -3.62 9.34
C LYS A 153 -10.19 -4.25 10.49
N GLN A 154 -9.59 -5.43 10.27
CA GLN A 154 -8.77 -6.18 11.22
C GLN A 154 -7.27 -5.90 11.03
N GLN A 155 -6.93 -4.80 10.36
CA GLN A 155 -5.56 -4.40 10.11
C GLN A 155 -5.46 -2.88 9.95
N ASN A 156 -4.30 -2.33 10.19
CA ASN A 156 -3.99 -0.94 9.86
C ASN A 156 -2.47 -0.75 9.83
N ILE A 157 -2.06 0.44 9.39
CA ILE A 157 -0.67 0.88 9.37
C ILE A 157 -0.55 2.21 10.08
N LEU A 158 0.49 2.33 10.93
CA LEU A 158 0.88 3.57 11.58
C LEU A 158 2.27 3.93 11.07
N VAL A 159 2.40 5.09 10.46
CA VAL A 159 3.62 5.56 9.78
C VAL A 159 4.08 6.86 10.42
N THR A 160 5.39 7.03 10.51
CA THR A 160 5.99 8.33 10.80
C THR A 160 6.93 8.73 9.66
N ILE A 161 6.96 10.01 9.35
CA ILE A 161 7.82 10.60 8.31
C ILE A 161 8.55 11.82 8.88
N GLU A 162 9.81 12.00 8.49
CA GLU A 162 10.62 13.12 8.98
C GLU A 162 10.29 14.44 8.29
N ASN A 163 9.82 14.39 7.04
CA ASN A 163 9.47 15.58 6.25
C ASN A 163 8.08 15.47 5.62
N MET A 164 7.16 16.31 6.09
CA MET A 164 5.77 16.36 5.62
C MET A 164 5.63 17.08 4.27
N ASP A 165 6.68 17.73 3.74
CA ASP A 165 6.64 18.47 2.48
C ASP A 165 6.25 17.57 1.30
N PHE A 166 6.71 16.29 1.31
CA PHE A 166 6.36 15.31 0.28
C PHE A 166 4.86 15.01 0.22
N LEU A 167 4.22 14.80 1.37
CA LEU A 167 2.76 14.60 1.44
C LEU A 167 1.99 15.85 1.03
N TYR A 168 2.47 17.02 1.43
CA TYR A 168 1.84 18.29 1.09
C TYR A 168 1.98 18.61 -0.40
N ALA A 169 3.20 18.50 -0.94
CA ALA A 169 3.48 18.71 -2.37
C ALA A 169 2.69 17.74 -3.27
N GLY A 170 2.53 16.48 -2.81
CA GLY A 170 1.73 15.47 -3.48
C GLY A 170 0.21 15.71 -3.37
N GLY A 171 -0.26 16.65 -2.58
CA GLY A 171 -1.69 16.93 -2.39
C GLY A 171 -2.44 15.88 -1.54
N ARG A 172 -1.76 14.97 -0.84
CA ARG A 172 -2.37 13.95 0.03
C ARG A 172 -2.49 14.40 1.49
N LEU A 173 -2.01 15.62 1.77
CA LEU A 173 -2.13 16.29 3.06
C LEU A 173 -2.78 17.65 2.88
N THR A 174 -3.77 17.97 3.72
CA THR A 174 -4.39 19.29 3.71
C THR A 174 -3.46 20.36 4.30
N LYS A 175 -3.63 21.61 3.89
CA LYS A 175 -2.85 22.75 4.43
C LYS A 175 -2.97 22.85 5.97
N THR A 176 -4.12 22.55 6.54
CA THR A 176 -4.34 22.57 7.98
C THR A 176 -3.55 21.48 8.69
N GLN A 177 -3.55 20.26 8.16
CA GLN A 177 -2.76 19.15 8.70
C GLN A 177 -1.25 19.43 8.58
N PHE A 178 -0.80 20.02 7.47
CA PHE A 178 0.59 20.41 7.26
C PHE A 178 1.07 21.49 8.25
N LEU A 179 0.29 22.56 8.46
CA LEU A 179 0.65 23.61 9.41
C LEU A 179 0.79 23.13 10.86
N LEU A 180 0.06 22.10 11.23
CA LEU A 180 0.15 21.49 12.56
C LEU A 180 1.40 20.61 12.74
N SER A 181 2.15 20.29 11.68
CA SER A 181 3.32 19.40 11.71
C SER A 181 4.67 20.14 11.81
N ASN A 182 4.71 21.47 11.58
CA ASN A 182 5.95 22.26 11.45
C ASN A 182 6.61 22.66 12.80
N LEU A 183 6.56 21.81 13.81
CA LEU A 183 7.29 22.03 15.07
C LEU A 183 8.60 21.23 15.08
N LEU A 184 9.69 21.86 15.43
CA LEU A 184 11.06 21.32 15.39
C LEU A 184 11.15 19.96 16.12
N ASN A 185 11.60 18.92 15.42
CA ASN A 185 11.74 17.54 15.93
C ASN A 185 10.45 16.87 16.43
N ILE A 186 9.27 17.35 16.04
CA ILE A 186 8.01 16.67 16.31
C ILE A 186 7.61 15.85 15.08
N LEU A 187 7.50 14.55 15.27
CA LEU A 187 7.14 13.58 14.26
C LEU A 187 5.67 13.16 14.43
N PRO A 188 4.87 13.14 13.36
CA PRO A 188 3.48 12.68 13.41
C PRO A 188 3.40 11.16 13.47
N ILE A 189 2.32 10.63 14.03
CA ILE A 189 1.82 9.29 13.74
C ILE A 189 0.70 9.46 12.71
N ILE A 190 0.89 8.89 11.54
CA ILE A 190 -0.04 8.95 10.42
C ILE A 190 -0.65 7.57 10.22
N THR A 191 -1.94 7.50 10.06
CA THR A 191 -2.69 6.27 9.76
C THR A 191 -3.68 6.51 8.64
N ILE A 192 -4.33 5.45 8.17
CA ILE A 192 -5.45 5.54 7.23
C ILE A 192 -6.75 5.33 8.01
N LYS A 193 -7.66 6.28 7.89
CA LYS A 193 -9.00 6.21 8.46
C LYS A 193 -10.02 6.56 7.39
N ASP A 194 -10.95 5.64 7.15
CA ASP A 194 -11.98 5.81 6.11
C ASP A 194 -11.42 6.19 4.73
N GLY A 195 -10.26 5.64 4.39
CA GLY A 195 -9.57 5.84 3.10
C GLY A 195 -8.71 7.10 3.00
N ILE A 196 -8.65 7.94 4.03
CA ILE A 196 -7.86 9.19 4.04
C ILE A 196 -6.74 9.13 5.09
N LEU A 197 -5.72 9.97 4.89
CA LEU A 197 -4.66 10.14 5.89
C LEU A 197 -5.20 10.87 7.12
N ASP A 198 -4.96 10.30 8.29
CA ASP A 198 -5.28 10.89 9.59
C ASP A 198 -4.03 10.96 10.46
N VAL A 199 -3.92 12.00 11.30
CA VAL A 199 -2.82 12.19 12.24
C VAL A 199 -3.31 11.85 13.63
N SER A 200 -2.99 10.63 14.11
CA SER A 200 -3.45 10.12 15.41
C SER A 200 -2.62 10.64 16.60
N GLY A 201 -1.39 11.08 16.34
CA GLY A 201 -0.49 11.55 17.42
C GLY A 201 0.70 12.33 16.91
N LYS A 202 1.43 12.95 17.87
CA LYS A 202 2.67 13.69 17.61
C LYS A 202 3.64 13.52 18.77
N HIS A 203 4.89 13.12 18.48
CA HIS A 203 5.89 12.90 19.51
C HIS A 203 7.26 13.42 19.09
N ARG A 204 8.10 13.75 20.05
CA ARG A 204 9.45 14.25 19.78
C ARG A 204 10.43 13.10 19.66
N GLY A 205 11.06 12.99 18.48
CA GLY A 205 12.14 12.04 18.17
C GLY A 205 11.66 10.66 17.73
N MET A 206 12.42 10.04 16.84
CA MET A 206 12.08 8.79 16.15
C MET A 206 11.81 7.62 17.12
N SER A 207 12.69 7.39 18.09
CA SER A 207 12.51 6.27 19.03
C SER A 207 11.23 6.39 19.86
N LYS A 208 10.85 7.62 20.27
CA LYS A 208 9.63 7.82 21.05
C LYS A 208 8.37 7.61 20.20
N VAL A 209 8.36 8.10 18.95
CA VAL A 209 7.21 7.90 18.07
C VAL A 209 7.02 6.42 17.74
N LEU A 210 8.09 5.68 17.44
CA LEU A 210 8.02 4.24 17.20
C LEU A 210 7.53 3.47 18.44
N THR A 211 7.98 3.85 19.65
CA THR A 211 7.46 3.26 20.88
C THR A 211 5.94 3.48 21.01
N LYS A 212 5.46 4.69 20.72
CA LYS A 212 4.01 4.98 20.79
C LYS A 212 3.23 4.22 19.73
N ILE A 213 3.74 4.10 18.52
CA ILE A 213 3.15 3.23 17.48
C ILE A 213 3.02 1.80 18.00
N CYS A 214 4.09 1.23 18.55
CA CYS A 214 4.05 -0.14 19.09
C CYS A 214 3.08 -0.29 20.28
N GLU A 215 2.98 0.72 21.17
CA GLU A 215 2.02 0.72 22.27
C GLU A 215 0.57 0.70 21.76
N GLU A 216 0.23 1.53 20.76
CA GLU A 216 -1.10 1.53 20.12
C GLU A 216 -1.43 0.20 19.44
N ILE A 217 -0.45 -0.36 18.69
CA ILE A 217 -0.63 -1.65 18.01
C ILE A 217 -0.81 -2.79 19.03
N LYS A 218 -0.11 -2.74 20.16
CA LYS A 218 -0.20 -3.80 21.19
C LYS A 218 -1.62 -3.95 21.74
N GLU A 219 -2.40 -2.88 21.81
CA GLU A 219 -3.79 -2.90 22.24
C GLU A 219 -4.73 -3.64 21.26
N LYS A 220 -4.24 -3.91 20.04
CA LYS A 220 -4.98 -4.61 18.99
C LYS A 220 -4.79 -6.13 18.98
N ASP A 221 -3.97 -6.67 19.87
CA ASP A 221 -3.61 -8.10 19.94
C ASP A 221 -3.19 -8.66 18.56
N PRO A 222 -2.17 -8.07 17.90
CA PRO A 222 -1.80 -8.45 16.53
C PRO A 222 -1.28 -9.90 16.47
N LYS A 223 -1.58 -10.58 15.37
CA LYS A 223 -1.05 -11.92 15.06
C LYS A 223 0.28 -11.82 14.31
N SER A 224 0.44 -10.79 13.50
CA SER A 224 1.70 -10.50 12.80
C SER A 224 1.88 -9.02 12.55
N LEU A 225 3.13 -8.61 12.30
CA LEU A 225 3.51 -7.24 12.01
C LEU A 225 4.20 -7.13 10.64
N ILE A 226 4.19 -5.91 10.10
CA ILE A 226 4.91 -5.55 8.88
C ILE A 226 5.65 -4.24 9.15
N ILE A 227 6.96 -4.24 9.03
CA ILE A 227 7.76 -3.00 9.08
C ILE A 227 7.97 -2.52 7.65
N LEU A 228 7.43 -1.34 7.35
CA LEU A 228 7.66 -0.62 6.10
C LEU A 228 8.73 0.46 6.35
N TYR A 229 9.74 0.54 5.50
CA TYR A 229 10.86 1.44 5.74
C TYR A 229 11.43 2.00 4.44
N THR A 230 12.20 3.09 4.56
CA THR A 230 12.91 3.71 3.43
C THR A 230 14.44 3.59 3.56
N THR A 231 14.95 3.40 4.77
CA THR A 231 16.41 3.32 5.05
C THR A 231 16.70 2.30 6.15
N ASP A 232 17.87 1.67 6.10
CA ASP A 232 18.27 0.61 7.04
C ASP A 232 18.38 1.11 8.49
N ASP A 233 18.75 2.36 8.71
CA ASP A 233 18.82 2.93 10.07
C ASP A 233 17.42 3.07 10.69
N LEU A 234 16.39 3.37 9.88
CA LEU A 234 15.00 3.40 10.34
C LEU A 234 14.45 1.98 10.54
N LEU A 235 14.78 1.05 9.64
CA LEU A 235 14.43 -0.36 9.81
C LEU A 235 14.97 -0.90 11.14
N LYS A 236 16.26 -0.70 11.42
CA LYS A 236 16.89 -1.16 12.67
C LYS A 236 16.21 -0.59 13.90
N LYS A 237 15.92 0.72 13.91
CA LYS A 237 15.20 1.36 15.01
C LYS A 237 13.80 0.76 15.23
N ALA A 238 13.07 0.49 14.14
CA ALA A 238 11.76 -0.14 14.23
C ALA A 238 11.85 -1.58 14.76
N GLN A 239 12.78 -2.38 14.23
CA GLN A 239 13.04 -3.74 14.72
C GLN A 239 13.37 -3.79 16.21
N ASP A 240 14.25 -2.89 16.69
CA ASP A 240 14.62 -2.82 18.10
C ASP A 240 13.41 -2.52 19.01
N VAL A 241 12.51 -1.62 18.58
CA VAL A 241 11.30 -1.28 19.34
C VAL A 241 10.28 -2.41 19.26
N VAL A 242 10.06 -3.02 18.09
CA VAL A 242 9.15 -4.16 17.91
C VAL A 242 9.60 -5.33 18.77
N ALA A 243 10.88 -5.73 18.72
CA ALA A 243 11.42 -6.82 19.52
C ALA A 243 11.25 -6.57 21.04
N LYS A 244 11.47 -5.34 21.50
CA LYS A 244 11.27 -4.95 22.89
C LYS A 244 9.80 -5.01 23.34
N THR A 245 8.85 -4.68 22.45
CA THR A 245 7.43 -4.55 22.80
C THR A 245 6.67 -5.86 22.65
N PHE A 246 6.99 -6.64 21.61
CA PHE A 246 6.22 -7.84 21.20
C PHE A 246 7.02 -9.14 21.34
N GLY A 247 8.33 -9.08 21.60
CA GLY A 247 9.17 -10.29 21.63
C GLY A 247 9.30 -10.92 20.24
N ASN A 248 8.99 -12.22 20.15
CA ASN A 248 9.14 -13.02 18.93
C ASN A 248 7.84 -13.05 18.07
N ILE A 249 7.17 -11.93 17.89
CA ILE A 249 6.04 -11.86 16.97
C ILE A 249 6.52 -12.00 15.51
N GLU A 250 5.74 -12.71 14.70
CA GLU A 250 6.03 -12.78 13.26
C GLU A 250 6.05 -11.36 12.65
N THR A 251 7.17 -11.01 12.01
CA THR A 251 7.37 -9.68 11.47
C THR A 251 7.98 -9.75 10.07
N GLU A 252 7.23 -9.29 9.09
CA GLU A 252 7.69 -9.05 7.72
C GLU A 252 8.37 -7.68 7.63
N THR A 253 9.41 -7.54 6.80
CA THR A 253 10.02 -6.25 6.51
C THR A 253 9.96 -5.98 5.01
N ILE A 254 9.56 -4.77 4.62
CA ILE A 254 9.46 -4.39 3.22
C ILE A 254 9.89 -2.94 3.03
N ILE A 255 10.68 -2.70 1.99
CA ILE A 255 11.03 -1.34 1.58
C ILE A 255 9.80 -0.67 0.94
N ILE A 256 9.57 0.58 1.29
CA ILE A 256 8.44 1.35 0.75
C ILE A 256 8.66 1.57 -0.74
N SER A 257 7.67 1.21 -1.57
CA SER A 257 7.76 1.32 -3.03
C SER A 257 7.94 2.77 -3.50
N PRO A 258 8.51 3.00 -4.71
CA PRO A 258 8.72 4.33 -5.28
C PRO A 258 7.45 5.19 -5.31
N VAL A 259 6.31 4.62 -5.68
CA VAL A 259 5.04 5.38 -5.76
C VAL A 259 4.58 5.85 -4.38
N ILE A 260 4.69 5.03 -3.34
CA ILE A 260 4.35 5.43 -1.97
C ILE A 260 5.43 6.38 -1.42
N GLY A 261 6.70 6.09 -1.68
CA GLY A 261 7.86 6.89 -1.29
C GLY A 261 7.85 8.30 -1.87
N THR A 262 7.26 8.50 -3.05
CA THR A 262 7.04 9.83 -3.65
C THR A 262 6.26 10.76 -2.70
N HIS A 263 5.31 10.21 -1.95
CA HIS A 263 4.50 10.97 -0.99
C HIS A 263 5.05 10.90 0.44
N GLY A 264 5.65 9.78 0.83
CA GLY A 264 6.25 9.62 2.17
C GLY A 264 7.62 10.26 2.35
N GLY A 265 8.31 10.53 1.25
CA GLY A 265 9.68 11.03 1.25
C GLY A 265 10.73 9.97 1.60
N PRO A 266 12.03 10.34 1.60
CA PRO A 266 13.14 9.40 1.77
C PRO A 266 13.37 8.96 3.22
N ARG A 267 12.67 9.54 4.18
CA ARG A 267 12.84 9.27 5.61
C ARG A 267 11.49 8.92 6.25
N ALA A 268 10.98 7.73 5.93
CA ALA A 268 9.71 7.21 6.41
C ALA A 268 9.89 5.80 7.00
N VAL A 269 9.14 5.50 8.04
CA VAL A 269 9.03 4.17 8.63
C VAL A 269 7.64 3.97 9.21
N GLY A 270 7.06 2.79 8.98
CA GLY A 270 5.75 2.43 9.48
C GLY A 270 5.73 1.02 10.04
N ILE A 271 4.76 0.76 10.89
CA ILE A 271 4.46 -0.58 11.41
C ILE A 271 3.00 -0.86 11.11
N GLY A 272 2.77 -1.85 10.25
CA GLY A 272 1.45 -2.42 10.00
C GLY A 272 1.21 -3.61 10.93
N TYR A 273 -0.06 -3.88 11.23
CA TYR A 273 -0.46 -5.02 12.02
C TYR A 273 -1.64 -5.75 11.38
N LEU A 274 -1.69 -7.05 11.59
CA LEU A 274 -2.79 -7.92 11.21
C LEU A 274 -3.33 -8.60 12.47
N GLU A 275 -4.66 -8.55 12.68
CA GLU A 275 -5.36 -9.25 13.79
C GLU A 275 -5.78 -10.67 13.38
N TYR A 276 -5.41 -11.12 12.17
CA TYR A 276 -5.70 -12.44 11.61
C TYR A 276 -4.43 -13.15 11.15
N GLU A 277 -4.50 -14.48 11.03
CA GLU A 277 -3.42 -15.29 10.45
C GLU A 277 -3.38 -15.15 8.92
N LYS A 278 -2.17 -15.03 8.34
CA LYS A 278 -1.92 -14.86 6.90
C LYS A 278 -2.32 -16.07 6.05
#